data_228fd77955edb58636f28dc128ee7afb
#
_entry.id   228fd77955edb58636f28dc128ee7afb
#
_cell.length_a   1.000
_cell.length_b   1.000
_cell.length_c   1.000
_cell.angle_alpha   90.00
_cell.angle_beta   90.00
_cell.angle_gamma   90.00
#
_symmetry.space_group_name_H-M   'P 1'
#
loop_
_entity.id
_entity.type
_entity.pdbx_description
1 polymer ?
#
loop_
_entity_poly.entity_id
_entity_poly.type
_entity_poly.pdbx_seq_one_letter_code
_entity_poly.pdbx_strand_id
1 'polypeptide(L)' 'MKASDLKTKTVQQLKGELLELRREQFNLRMQHATGQLQKSDQVARVRKNIARVKTVLNQKAAAGER' A
#
# COMPACT_ATOMS: atom_id res chain seq x y z
N MET A 1 -1.89 4.79 8.24
CA MET A 1 -0.69 5.17 7.47
C MET A 1 -0.85 6.60 6.97
N LYS A 2 0.02 7.48 7.41
CA LYS A 2 -0.05 8.91 7.03
C LYS A 2 1.02 9.21 6.00
N ALA A 3 0.73 10.15 5.10
CA ALA A 3 1.68 10.55 4.06
C ALA A 3 2.98 11.12 4.67
N SER A 4 2.88 11.87 5.77
CA SER A 4 4.04 12.42 6.45
C SER A 4 4.99 11.33 6.96
N ASP A 5 4.44 10.23 7.46
CA ASP A 5 5.24 9.10 7.93
C ASP A 5 5.94 8.40 6.76
N LEU A 6 5.26 8.30 5.63
CA LEU A 6 5.83 7.68 4.42
C LEU A 6 6.98 8.51 3.84
N LYS A 7 6.90 9.83 3.95
CA LYS A 7 7.94 10.72 3.41
C LYS A 7 9.27 10.58 4.14
N THR A 8 9.26 10.10 5.38
CA THR A 8 10.50 9.90 6.15
C THR A 8 11.18 8.57 5.81
N LYS A 9 10.51 7.70 5.08
CA LYS A 9 11.06 6.38 4.71
C LYS A 9 11.86 6.46 3.43
N THR A 10 12.83 5.56 3.29
CA THR A 10 13.59 5.46 2.05
C THR A 10 12.74 4.85 0.93
N VAL A 11 13.17 5.06 -0.31
CA VAL A 11 12.52 4.46 -1.48
C VAL A 11 12.46 2.94 -1.33
N GLN A 12 13.54 2.34 -0.85
CA GLN A 12 13.61 0.90 -0.68
C GLN A 12 12.62 0.39 0.36
N GLN A 13 12.51 1.11 1.48
CA GLN A 13 11.52 0.78 2.52
C GLN A 13 10.10 0.90 2.00
N LEU A 14 9.82 1.93 1.21
CA LEU A 14 8.49 2.13 0.62
C LEU A 14 8.14 1.02 -0.38
N LYS A 15 9.11 0.59 -1.17
CA LYS A 15 8.90 -0.54 -2.09
C LYS A 15 8.58 -1.82 -1.34
N GLY A 16 9.24 -2.04 -0.21
CA GLY A 16 8.94 -3.19 0.65
C GLY A 16 7.53 -3.13 1.22
N GLU A 17 7.11 -1.95 1.68
CA GLU A 17 5.76 -1.77 2.19
C GLU A 17 4.71 -1.97 1.09
N LEU A 18 5.00 -1.49 -0.11
CA LEU A 18 4.10 -1.69 -1.25
C LEU A 18 3.92 -3.18 -1.54
N LEU A 19 4.99 -3.95 -1.49
CA LEU A 19 4.93 -5.38 -1.70
C LEU A 19 4.05 -6.06 -0.64
N GLU A 20 4.22 -5.69 0.63
CA GLU A 20 3.40 -6.23 1.71
C GLU A 20 1.92 -5.88 1.55
N LEU A 21 1.64 -4.64 1.17
CA LEU A 21 0.26 -4.20 0.93
C LEU A 21 -0.37 -4.95 -0.24
N ARG A 22 0.39 -5.23 -1.29
CA ARG A 22 -0.12 -5.99 -2.43
C ARG A 22 -0.40 -7.45 -2.05
N ARG A 23 0.43 -8.04 -1.19
CA ARG A 23 0.17 -9.38 -0.65
C ARG A 23 -1.11 -9.40 0.16
N GLU A 24 -1.30 -8.40 1.01
CA GLU A 24 -2.50 -8.28 1.81
C GLU A 24 -3.73 -8.11 0.92
N GLN A 25 -3.62 -7.28 -0.13
CA GLN A 25 -4.70 -7.10 -1.10
C GLN A 25 -5.06 -8.42 -1.79
N PHE A 26 -4.05 -9.17 -2.19
CA PHE A 26 -4.26 -10.47 -2.82
C PHE A 26 -5.00 -11.43 -1.88
N ASN A 27 -4.54 -11.50 -0.63
CA ASN A 27 -5.18 -12.36 0.36
C ASN A 27 -6.63 -11.98 0.61
N LEU A 28 -6.92 -10.67 0.67
CA LEU A 28 -8.28 -10.19 0.84
C LEU A 28 -9.16 -10.56 -0.36
N ARG A 29 -8.61 -10.49 -1.58
CA ARG A 29 -9.34 -10.92 -2.77
C ARG A 29 -9.68 -12.40 -2.72
N MET A 30 -8.73 -13.23 -2.28
CA MET A 30 -8.97 -14.66 -2.15
C MET A 30 -10.04 -14.95 -1.12
N GLN A 31 -10.00 -14.26 0.02
CA GLN A 31 -11.03 -14.41 1.06
C GLN A 31 -12.40 -14.00 0.54
N HIS A 32 -12.46 -12.92 -0.22
CA HIS A 32 -13.72 -12.46 -0.80
C HIS A 32 -14.27 -13.50 -1.80
N ALA A 33 -13.40 -14.05 -2.64
CA ALA A 33 -13.79 -15.06 -3.64
C ALA A 33 -14.33 -16.33 -2.99
N THR A 34 -13.85 -16.67 -1.79
CA THR A 34 -14.33 -17.84 -1.04
C THR A 34 -15.50 -17.52 -0.12
N GLY A 35 -15.97 -16.28 -0.11
CA GLY A 35 -17.07 -15.85 0.75
C GLY A 35 -16.70 -15.62 2.20
N GLN A 36 -15.42 -15.67 2.54
CA GLN A 36 -14.96 -15.50 3.92
C GLN A 36 -14.85 -14.06 4.35
N LEU A 37 -14.64 -13.15 3.41
CA LEU A 37 -14.48 -11.73 3.71
C LEU A 37 -15.83 -11.08 3.92
N GLN A 38 -16.11 -10.63 5.13
CA GLN A 38 -17.38 -10.02 5.48
C GLN A 38 -17.32 -8.49 5.55
N LYS A 39 -16.11 -7.90 5.61
CA LYS A 39 -15.96 -6.45 5.76
C LYS A 39 -15.18 -5.87 4.60
N SER A 40 -15.81 -4.98 3.85
CA SER A 40 -15.17 -4.26 2.76
C SER A 40 -14.21 -3.17 3.25
N ASP A 41 -14.26 -2.81 4.54
CA ASP A 41 -13.43 -1.76 5.12
C ASP A 41 -11.94 -2.06 4.97
N GLN A 42 -11.55 -3.32 5.17
CA GLN A 42 -10.15 -3.73 5.03
C GLN A 42 -9.68 -3.57 3.59
N VAL A 43 -10.51 -3.95 2.63
CA VAL A 43 -10.19 -3.81 1.21
C VAL A 43 -9.97 -2.34 0.85
N ALA A 44 -10.87 -1.48 1.28
CA ALA A 44 -10.77 -0.04 1.03
C ALA A 44 -9.52 0.55 1.68
N ARG A 45 -9.21 0.13 2.92
CA ARG A 45 -8.03 0.61 3.65
C ARG A 45 -6.74 0.24 2.93
N VAL A 46 -6.63 -1.02 2.50
CA VAL A 46 -5.44 -1.49 1.80
C VAL A 46 -5.27 -0.75 0.47
N ARG A 47 -6.37 -0.55 -0.28
CA ARG A 47 -6.31 0.22 -1.53
C ARG A 47 -5.80 1.63 -1.30
N LYS A 48 -6.30 2.32 -0.27
CA LYS A 48 -5.88 3.67 0.06
C LYS A 48 -4.39 3.71 0.44
N ASN A 49 -3.95 2.74 1.22
CA ASN A 49 -2.55 2.67 1.64
C ASN A 49 -1.63 2.42 0.44
N ILE A 50 -2.03 1.54 -0.48
CA ILE A 50 -1.28 1.31 -1.71
C ILE A 50 -1.15 2.61 -2.51
N ALA A 51 -2.25 3.33 -2.67
CA ALA A 51 -2.25 4.59 -3.41
C ALA A 51 -1.33 5.62 -2.76
N ARG A 52 -1.34 5.72 -1.42
CA ARG A 52 -0.48 6.65 -0.69
C ARG A 52 0.98 6.32 -0.87
N VAL A 53 1.36 5.04 -0.73
CA VAL A 53 2.75 4.62 -0.91
C VAL A 53 3.21 4.90 -2.33
N LYS A 54 2.39 4.59 -3.33
CA LYS A 54 2.71 4.87 -4.74
C LYS A 54 2.90 6.35 -4.98
N THR A 55 2.04 7.18 -4.41
CA THR A 55 2.14 8.64 -4.56
C THR A 55 3.46 9.16 -3.99
N VAL A 56 3.83 8.72 -2.79
CA VAL A 56 5.10 9.14 -2.17
C VAL A 56 6.29 8.64 -2.98
N LEU A 57 6.24 7.40 -3.48
CA LEU A 57 7.29 6.87 -4.34
C LEU A 57 7.45 7.72 -5.61
N ASN A 58 6.34 8.11 -6.23
CA ASN A 58 6.38 8.96 -7.41
C ASN A 58 6.97 10.34 -7.10
N GLN A 59 6.61 10.92 -5.95
CA GLN A 59 7.17 12.20 -5.51
C GLN A 59 8.67 12.10 -5.30
N LYS A 60 9.14 11.03 -4.68
CA LYS A 60 10.58 10.82 -4.46
C LYS A 60 11.32 10.60 -5.77
N ALA A 61 10.74 9.86 -6.70
CA ALA A 61 11.32 9.66 -8.01
C ALA A 61 11.44 10.98 -8.77
N ALA A 62 10.40 11.82 -8.70
CA ALA A 62 10.41 13.14 -9.34
C ALA A 62 11.46 14.08 -8.72
N ALA A 63 11.75 13.89 -7.42
CA ALA A 63 12.78 14.66 -6.72
C ALA A 63 14.20 14.10 -6.91
N GLY A 64 14.34 13.02 -7.69
CA GLY A 64 15.62 12.38 -7.95
C GLY A 64 16.09 11.42 -6.88
N GLU A 65 15.26 11.09 -5.91
CA GLU A 65 15.60 10.11 -4.88
C GLU A 65 15.52 8.68 -5.43
N ARG A 66 16.39 7.82 -4.93
CA ARG A 66 16.42 6.42 -5.35
C ARG A 66 16.51 5.49 -4.16
#